data_068fb28b0de65108d0ccc651797699df
#
_entry.id   068fb28b0de65108d0ccc651797699df
#
_cell.length_a   1.000
_cell.length_b   1.000
_cell.length_c   1.000
_cell.angle_alpha   90.00
_cell.angle_beta   90.00
_cell.angle_gamma   90.00
#
_symmetry.space_group_name_H-M   'P 1'
#
loop_
_entity.id
_entity.type
_entity.pdbx_description
1 polymer ?
#
loop_
_entity_poly.entity_id
_entity_poly.type
_entity_poly.pdbx_seq_one_letter_code
_entity_poly.pdbx_strand_id
1 'polypeptide(L)'
;MVNILQSNAWAVFQRDLGRTVLEDAGEGWHWLAVVEGGRTGRYLYCPYGPVAVTPQAFDEALAALERAGREHGCWFVRVEPVAAALPDGFETPEQSLRRRGLRPAPRQVQPGHTQVIDLTQDEDAILKDMRSTNRNLHRNIAKKGVDFTVSTDPADVEVLLRFLDATAERKDFTRQQDDYLRQAARSLMPLGTASLYVARLHGEPIGAALVYDSDDTRTYAHAAADFAHRKLSAGIPLVVRAVLDAKARGLTRFDLFGTAPEDAGPEHEWYGFTKFKKSFGGRPESYPGTWDLPLHRGRYTAYTGVRAAREAAGRARRAAPALPGRARGAARSVLARVRRPQD
;
A
#
# COMPACT_ATOMS: atom_id res chain seq x y z
N MET A 1 -8.28 13.91 -8.25
CA MET A 1 -8.09 12.62 -7.54
C MET A 1 -7.09 12.81 -6.43
N VAL A 2 -7.49 12.58 -5.19
CA VAL A 2 -6.59 12.62 -4.01
C VAL A 2 -6.55 11.20 -3.44
N ASN A 3 -5.36 10.60 -3.42
CA ASN A 3 -5.16 9.32 -2.75
C ASN A 3 -5.30 9.53 -1.24
N ILE A 4 -5.83 8.55 -0.50
CA ILE A 4 -5.98 8.63 0.97
C ILE A 4 -4.66 9.02 1.66
N LEU A 5 -3.50 8.62 1.11
CA LEU A 5 -2.17 8.92 1.66
C LEU A 5 -1.80 10.42 1.56
N GLN A 6 -2.60 11.21 0.83
CA GLN A 6 -2.46 12.67 0.71
C GLN A 6 -3.64 13.40 1.38
N SER A 7 -4.40 12.74 2.25
CA SER A 7 -5.56 13.31 2.94
C SER A 7 -5.24 13.74 4.38
N ASN A 8 -6.05 14.64 4.92
CA ASN A 8 -5.98 15.06 6.32
C ASN A 8 -6.19 13.87 7.29
N ALA A 9 -7.07 12.91 6.93
CA ALA A 9 -7.28 11.72 7.74
C ALA A 9 -6.00 10.89 7.87
N TRP A 10 -5.24 10.79 6.76
CA TRP A 10 -3.94 10.11 6.78
C TRP A 10 -2.92 10.86 7.63
N ALA A 11 -2.93 12.19 7.61
CA ALA A 11 -2.08 13.01 8.49
C ALA A 11 -2.35 12.72 9.97
N VAL A 12 -3.62 12.65 10.36
CA VAL A 12 -4.01 12.26 11.74
C VAL A 12 -3.45 10.89 12.08
N PHE A 13 -3.69 9.89 11.25
CA PHE A 13 -3.17 8.54 11.46
C PHE A 13 -1.65 8.50 11.60
N GLN A 14 -0.90 9.22 10.76
CA GLN A 14 0.56 9.25 10.84
C GLN A 14 1.05 9.94 12.13
N ARG A 15 0.37 11.00 12.59
CA ARG A 15 0.66 11.64 13.87
C ARG A 15 0.36 10.73 15.07
N ASP A 16 -0.72 9.96 15.01
CA ASP A 16 -1.08 8.97 16.03
C ASP A 16 -0.05 7.83 16.13
N LEU A 17 0.68 7.55 15.05
CA LEU A 17 1.84 6.67 15.05
C LEU A 17 3.11 7.32 15.63
N GLY A 18 3.03 8.56 16.12
CA GLY A 18 4.17 9.32 16.65
C GLY A 18 5.13 9.85 15.57
N ARG A 19 4.70 9.93 14.32
CA ARG A 19 5.53 10.42 13.21
C ARG A 19 5.46 11.93 13.06
N THR A 20 6.54 12.53 12.59
CA THR A 20 6.54 13.95 12.20
C THR A 20 5.92 14.07 10.81
N VAL A 21 4.76 14.71 10.74
CA VAL A 21 4.00 14.94 9.50
C VAL A 21 4.10 16.40 9.14
N LEU A 22 4.44 16.68 7.90
CA LEU A 22 4.49 18.01 7.30
C LEU A 22 3.46 18.09 6.18
N GLU A 23 2.82 19.23 6.04
CA GLU A 23 1.82 19.50 5.01
C GLU A 23 2.03 20.92 4.50
N ASP A 24 1.86 21.12 3.20
CA ASP A 24 1.87 22.43 2.58
C ASP A 24 0.99 22.42 1.33
N ALA A 25 0.50 23.58 0.94
CA ALA A 25 -0.36 23.77 -0.21
C ALA A 25 -0.16 25.14 -0.86
N GLY A 26 -0.40 25.21 -2.15
CA GLY A 26 -0.39 26.45 -2.93
C GLY A 26 -1.41 26.39 -4.05
N GLU A 27 -1.29 27.33 -4.99
CA GLU A 27 -2.22 27.36 -6.13
C GLU A 27 -2.04 26.12 -7.01
N GLY A 28 -3.05 25.24 -7.02
CA GLY A 28 -3.08 24.04 -7.84
C GLY A 28 -2.17 22.90 -7.35
N TRP A 29 -1.65 22.95 -6.13
CA TRP A 29 -0.88 21.85 -5.55
C TRP A 29 -1.06 21.74 -4.03
N HIS A 30 -0.86 20.51 -3.52
CA HIS A 30 -0.68 20.24 -2.10
C HIS A 30 0.19 19.00 -1.93
N TRP A 31 0.74 18.83 -0.74
CA TRP A 31 1.40 17.61 -0.34
C TRP A 31 1.32 17.35 1.17
N LEU A 32 1.27 16.07 1.49
CA LEU A 32 1.50 15.52 2.81
C LEU A 32 2.77 14.69 2.76
N ALA A 33 3.68 14.91 3.69
CA ALA A 33 4.91 14.17 3.77
C ALA A 33 5.27 13.82 5.22
N VAL A 34 5.98 12.70 5.39
CA VAL A 34 6.39 12.16 6.68
C VAL A 34 7.90 12.19 6.76
N VAL A 35 8.44 12.65 7.88
CA VAL A 35 9.87 12.56 8.16
C VAL A 35 10.20 11.12 8.54
N GLU A 36 10.96 10.45 7.71
CA GLU A 36 11.32 9.05 7.84
C GLU A 36 12.83 8.88 8.10
N GLY A 37 13.21 7.70 8.61
CA GLY A 37 14.59 7.36 8.87
C GLY A 37 15.11 7.96 10.18
N GLY A 38 16.38 7.66 10.49
CA GLY A 38 17.05 8.07 11.72
C GLY A 38 18.30 8.92 11.44
N ARG A 39 19.22 8.98 12.42
CA ARG A 39 20.49 9.76 12.32
C ARG A 39 21.33 9.42 11.07
N THR A 40 21.20 8.23 10.51
CA THR A 40 21.98 7.73 9.37
C THR A 40 21.19 7.65 8.07
N GLY A 41 20.22 8.54 7.87
CA GLY A 41 19.43 8.53 6.64
C GLY A 41 18.05 9.14 6.78
N ARG A 42 17.93 10.31 7.41
CA ARG A 42 16.66 11.04 7.51
C ARG A 42 16.24 11.54 6.12
N TYR A 43 14.98 11.34 5.76
CA TYR A 43 14.42 11.83 4.51
C TYR A 43 12.96 12.24 4.71
N LEU A 44 12.48 13.10 3.82
CA LEU A 44 11.07 13.48 3.77
C LEU A 44 10.38 12.59 2.74
N TYR A 45 9.35 11.86 3.13
CA TYR A 45 8.62 10.95 2.26
C TYR A 45 7.22 11.46 1.97
N CYS A 46 6.91 11.69 0.70
CA CYS A 46 5.64 12.16 0.18
C CYS A 46 4.98 11.03 -0.63
N PRO A 47 4.14 10.17 0.00
CA PRO A 47 3.53 9.01 -0.67
C PRO A 47 2.45 9.45 -1.66
N TYR A 48 2.45 8.91 -2.89
CA TYR A 48 1.52 9.31 -3.97
C TYR A 48 1.38 10.82 -4.16
N GLY A 49 2.47 11.55 -3.95
CA GLY A 49 2.52 12.99 -4.05
C GLY A 49 3.89 13.50 -4.55
N PRO A 50 4.02 14.83 -4.73
CA PRO A 50 2.99 15.84 -4.51
C PRO A 50 1.81 15.72 -5.48
N VAL A 51 0.63 16.18 -5.07
CA VAL A 51 -0.53 16.34 -5.94
C VAL A 51 -0.43 17.73 -6.58
N ALA A 52 -0.48 17.79 -7.91
CA ALA A 52 -0.42 19.05 -8.65
C ALA A 52 -1.26 18.93 -9.93
N VAL A 53 -1.86 20.04 -10.35
CA VAL A 53 -2.76 20.09 -11.51
C VAL A 53 -2.06 20.53 -12.80
N THR A 54 -0.86 21.12 -12.69
CA THR A 54 -0.03 21.58 -13.82
C THR A 54 1.44 21.26 -13.56
N PRO A 55 2.30 21.19 -14.60
CA PRO A 55 3.75 21.07 -14.44
C PRO A 55 4.36 22.18 -13.58
N GLN A 56 3.87 23.43 -13.71
CA GLN A 56 4.33 24.55 -12.90
C GLN A 56 3.97 24.35 -11.42
N ALA A 57 2.73 23.99 -11.11
CA ALA A 57 2.29 23.66 -9.75
C ALA A 57 3.13 22.52 -9.16
N PHE A 58 3.53 21.54 -9.97
CA PHE A 58 4.43 20.49 -9.54
C PHE A 58 5.84 21.00 -9.20
N ASP A 59 6.38 21.93 -9.97
CA ASP A 59 7.69 22.56 -9.69
C ASP A 59 7.64 23.37 -8.39
N GLU A 60 6.56 24.09 -8.14
CA GLU A 60 6.34 24.85 -6.89
C GLU A 60 6.23 23.90 -5.68
N ALA A 61 5.47 22.80 -5.83
CA ALA A 61 5.34 21.79 -4.80
C ALA A 61 6.69 21.10 -4.47
N LEU A 62 7.51 20.80 -5.49
CA LEU A 62 8.87 20.27 -5.28
C LEU A 62 9.76 21.26 -4.55
N ALA A 63 9.72 22.54 -4.89
CA ALA A 63 10.47 23.60 -4.22
C ALA A 63 10.05 23.74 -2.75
N ALA A 64 8.76 23.62 -2.45
CA ALA A 64 8.24 23.61 -1.08
C ALA A 64 8.72 22.37 -0.30
N LEU A 65 8.66 21.18 -0.89
CA LEU A 65 9.19 19.94 -0.31
C LEU A 65 10.71 20.00 -0.06
N GLU A 66 11.46 20.62 -0.98
CA GLU A 66 12.90 20.84 -0.82
C GLU A 66 13.21 21.73 0.39
N ARG A 67 12.50 22.85 0.55
CA ARG A 67 12.64 23.75 1.71
C ARG A 67 12.33 23.01 3.01
N ALA A 68 11.15 22.38 3.09
CA ALA A 68 10.74 21.61 4.27
C ALA A 68 11.74 20.49 4.62
N GLY A 69 12.24 19.77 3.62
CA GLY A 69 13.26 18.76 3.81
C GLY A 69 14.58 19.31 4.38
N ARG A 70 15.04 20.47 3.89
CA ARG A 70 16.26 21.14 4.41
C ARG A 70 16.08 21.60 5.86
N GLU A 71 14.95 22.24 6.17
CA GLU A 71 14.60 22.73 7.51
C GLU A 71 14.57 21.60 8.54
N HIS A 72 14.12 20.40 8.13
CA HIS A 72 14.09 19.22 9.00
C HIS A 72 15.35 18.34 8.93
N GLY A 73 16.42 18.83 8.30
CA GLY A 73 17.70 18.13 8.23
C GLY A 73 17.67 16.83 7.42
N CYS A 74 16.75 16.72 6.46
CA CYS A 74 16.65 15.57 5.57
C CYS A 74 17.79 15.55 4.54
N TRP A 75 18.21 14.35 4.14
CA TRP A 75 19.27 14.14 3.16
C TRP A 75 18.74 14.18 1.73
N PHE A 76 17.49 13.81 1.57
CA PHE A 76 16.74 13.82 0.32
C PHE A 76 15.24 13.89 0.59
N VAL A 77 14.47 14.23 -0.44
CA VAL A 77 13.03 14.09 -0.47
C VAL A 77 12.69 12.89 -1.34
N ARG A 78 11.81 12.02 -0.89
CA ARG A 78 11.26 10.90 -1.65
C ARG A 78 9.84 11.21 -2.04
N VAL A 79 9.53 11.12 -3.32
CA VAL A 79 8.20 11.40 -3.88
C VAL A 79 7.71 10.23 -4.72
N GLU A 80 6.39 10.12 -4.84
CA GLU A 80 5.71 9.18 -5.72
C GLU A 80 4.64 9.93 -6.51
N PRO A 81 5.05 10.72 -7.53
CA PRO A 81 4.13 11.60 -8.22
C PRO A 81 3.06 10.84 -8.99
N VAL A 82 1.86 11.41 -9.04
CA VAL A 82 0.77 10.91 -9.88
C VAL A 82 0.93 11.52 -11.27
N ALA A 83 0.90 10.69 -12.32
CA ALA A 83 1.29 11.04 -13.68
C ALA A 83 0.56 12.23 -14.31
N ALA A 84 -0.62 12.60 -13.81
CA ALA A 84 -1.44 13.65 -14.42
C ALA A 84 -0.78 15.05 -14.46
N ALA A 85 0.22 15.30 -13.61
CA ALA A 85 0.91 16.60 -13.50
C ALA A 85 2.26 16.68 -14.24
N LEU A 86 2.71 15.59 -14.88
CA LEU A 86 4.11 15.49 -15.32
C LEU A 86 4.40 15.74 -16.80
N PRO A 87 3.51 15.53 -17.79
CA PRO A 87 3.94 15.67 -19.19
C PRO A 87 3.85 17.11 -19.69
N ASP A 88 4.98 17.64 -20.10
CA ASP A 88 5.08 18.80 -20.99
C ASP A 88 5.01 18.34 -22.46
N GLY A 89 3.93 17.65 -22.83
CA GLY A 89 3.56 17.33 -24.22
C GLY A 89 4.39 16.25 -24.94
N PHE A 90 5.71 16.25 -24.85
CA PHE A 90 6.60 15.34 -25.59
C PHE A 90 7.57 14.52 -24.73
N GLU A 91 7.60 14.76 -23.43
CA GLU A 91 8.46 14.03 -22.50
C GLU A 91 7.72 12.88 -21.80
N THR A 92 8.45 11.79 -21.55
CA THR A 92 7.95 10.77 -20.61
C THR A 92 8.00 11.31 -19.18
N PRO A 93 7.15 10.78 -18.26
CA PRO A 93 7.23 11.13 -16.86
C PRO A 93 8.64 10.99 -16.27
N GLU A 94 9.39 9.95 -16.64
CA GLU A 94 10.76 9.74 -16.18
C GLU A 94 11.72 10.82 -16.67
N GLN A 95 11.61 11.25 -17.94
CA GLN A 95 12.44 12.32 -18.51
C GLN A 95 12.17 13.63 -17.78
N SER A 96 10.89 13.95 -17.57
CA SER A 96 10.44 15.14 -16.84
C SER A 96 10.99 15.18 -15.40
N LEU A 97 10.94 14.06 -14.68
CA LEU A 97 11.48 13.95 -13.32
C LEU A 97 13.00 14.08 -13.28
N ARG A 98 13.72 13.43 -14.23
CA ARG A 98 15.19 13.55 -14.32
C ARG A 98 15.65 14.96 -14.61
N ARG A 99 14.97 15.68 -15.49
CA ARG A 99 15.26 17.09 -15.80
C ARG A 99 15.16 17.97 -14.53
N ARG A 100 14.23 17.66 -13.64
CA ARG A 100 14.04 18.31 -12.33
C ARG A 100 15.04 17.87 -11.26
N GLY A 101 16.03 17.05 -11.61
CA GLY A 101 17.08 16.59 -10.69
C GLY A 101 16.72 15.38 -9.84
N LEU A 102 15.52 14.80 -10.03
CA LEU A 102 15.13 13.59 -9.34
C LEU A 102 15.84 12.37 -9.93
N ARG A 103 15.98 11.35 -9.11
CA ARG A 103 16.59 10.06 -9.45
C ARG A 103 15.63 8.94 -9.07
N PRO A 104 15.54 7.85 -9.85
CA PRO A 104 14.79 6.68 -9.44
C PRO A 104 15.28 6.21 -8.06
N ALA A 105 14.35 5.97 -7.14
CA ALA A 105 14.69 5.44 -5.82
C ALA A 105 15.21 4.00 -5.96
N PRO A 106 16.08 3.53 -5.04
CA PRO A 106 16.60 2.16 -5.08
C PRO A 106 15.53 1.07 -5.03
N ARG A 107 14.35 1.40 -4.51
CA ARG A 107 13.17 0.50 -4.53
C ARG A 107 11.88 1.30 -4.59
N GLN A 108 10.84 0.68 -5.11
CA GLN A 108 9.48 1.18 -5.00
C GLN A 108 9.02 1.08 -3.54
N VAL A 109 8.26 2.08 -3.07
CA VAL A 109 7.63 2.08 -1.73
C VAL A 109 6.16 1.74 -1.86
N GLN A 110 5.41 2.53 -2.64
CA GLN A 110 4.04 2.20 -3.00
C GLN A 110 3.99 1.46 -4.34
N PRO A 111 2.93 0.68 -4.60
CA PRO A 111 2.73 0.03 -5.88
C PRO A 111 2.74 1.04 -7.04
N GLY A 112 3.57 0.77 -8.06
CA GLY A 112 3.63 1.58 -9.28
C GLY A 112 2.49 1.28 -10.27
N HIS A 113 1.72 0.23 -10.04
CA HIS A 113 0.62 -0.21 -10.91
C HIS A 113 -0.59 -0.58 -10.07
N THR A 114 -1.77 -0.27 -10.56
CA THR A 114 -3.05 -0.60 -9.91
C THR A 114 -4.12 -0.96 -10.93
N GLN A 115 -5.27 -1.48 -10.45
CA GLN A 115 -6.46 -1.73 -11.23
C GLN A 115 -7.59 -0.86 -10.67
N VAL A 116 -8.20 -0.03 -11.51
CA VAL A 116 -9.22 0.95 -11.09
C VAL A 116 -10.53 0.70 -11.79
N ILE A 117 -11.63 0.68 -11.03
CA ILE A 117 -13.00 0.61 -11.54
C ILE A 117 -13.57 2.03 -11.50
N ASP A 118 -14.13 2.45 -12.64
CA ASP A 118 -14.85 3.71 -12.78
C ASP A 118 -16.29 3.54 -12.24
N LEU A 119 -16.58 4.22 -11.12
CA LEU A 119 -17.88 4.19 -10.45
C LEU A 119 -18.86 5.23 -10.99
N THR A 120 -18.48 6.08 -11.94
CA THR A 120 -19.42 7.02 -12.60
C THR A 120 -20.39 6.30 -13.52
N GLN A 121 -20.02 5.10 -13.99
CA GLN A 121 -20.87 4.22 -14.80
C GLN A 121 -22.07 3.69 -14.00
N ASP A 122 -23.13 3.26 -14.69
CA ASP A 122 -24.26 2.57 -14.07
C ASP A 122 -23.83 1.24 -13.42
N GLU A 123 -24.57 0.82 -12.38
CA GLU A 123 -24.29 -0.42 -11.64
C GLU A 123 -24.25 -1.64 -12.57
N ASP A 124 -25.21 -1.73 -13.51
CA ASP A 124 -25.26 -2.82 -14.48
C ASP A 124 -24.03 -2.83 -15.39
N ALA A 125 -23.52 -1.67 -15.80
CA ALA A 125 -22.29 -1.55 -16.60
C ALA A 125 -21.06 -2.02 -15.80
N ILE A 126 -20.93 -1.57 -14.55
CA ILE A 126 -19.86 -2.01 -13.64
C ILE A 126 -19.90 -3.53 -13.46
N LEU A 127 -21.06 -4.09 -13.17
CA LEU A 127 -21.22 -5.53 -13.01
C LEU A 127 -20.94 -6.29 -14.32
N LYS A 128 -21.35 -5.76 -15.47
CA LYS A 128 -21.13 -6.38 -16.78
C LYS A 128 -19.65 -6.47 -17.15
N ASP A 129 -18.85 -5.49 -16.76
CA ASP A 129 -17.41 -5.49 -16.98
C ASP A 129 -16.67 -6.55 -16.16
N MET A 130 -17.21 -6.96 -15.02
CA MET A 130 -16.67 -8.07 -14.22
C MET A 130 -16.79 -9.41 -14.94
N ARG A 131 -15.90 -10.35 -14.67
CA ARG A 131 -16.05 -11.74 -15.17
C ARG A 131 -17.40 -12.33 -14.79
N SER A 132 -17.99 -13.12 -15.70
CA SER A 132 -19.30 -13.77 -15.47
C SER A 132 -19.29 -14.64 -14.21
N THR A 133 -18.18 -15.30 -13.90
CA THR A 133 -18.02 -16.11 -12.67
C THR A 133 -18.17 -15.26 -11.41
N ASN A 134 -17.63 -14.03 -11.38
CA ASN A 134 -17.73 -13.12 -10.25
C ASN A 134 -19.19 -12.65 -10.05
N ARG A 135 -19.86 -12.26 -11.14
CA ARG A 135 -21.30 -11.88 -11.13
C ARG A 135 -22.16 -13.01 -10.60
N ASN A 136 -21.96 -14.21 -11.13
CA ASN A 136 -22.75 -15.38 -10.74
C ASN A 136 -22.52 -15.75 -9.27
N LEU A 137 -21.28 -15.65 -8.81
CA LEU A 137 -20.96 -15.91 -7.41
C LEU A 137 -21.61 -14.86 -6.50
N HIS A 138 -21.50 -13.58 -6.82
CA HIS A 138 -22.14 -12.50 -6.08
C HIS A 138 -23.66 -12.70 -5.94
N ARG A 139 -24.35 -13.04 -7.04
CA ARG A 139 -25.82 -13.26 -7.04
C ARG A 139 -26.26 -14.48 -6.22
N ASN A 140 -25.40 -15.49 -6.10
CA ASN A 140 -25.80 -16.78 -5.54
C ASN A 140 -25.13 -17.13 -4.20
N ILE A 141 -24.21 -16.30 -3.70
CA ILE A 141 -23.42 -16.64 -2.50
C ILE A 141 -24.31 -16.76 -1.25
N ALA A 142 -25.35 -15.95 -1.16
CA ALA A 142 -26.30 -16.01 -0.04
C ALA A 142 -27.03 -17.37 0.06
N LYS A 143 -27.26 -18.06 -1.07
CA LYS A 143 -27.82 -19.42 -1.09
C LYS A 143 -26.89 -20.46 -0.46
N LYS A 144 -25.61 -20.12 -0.28
CA LYS A 144 -24.61 -20.95 0.39
C LYS A 144 -24.44 -20.59 1.89
N GLY A 145 -25.34 -19.77 2.45
CA GLY A 145 -25.29 -19.34 3.85
C GLY A 145 -24.26 -18.27 4.15
N VAL A 146 -23.72 -17.58 3.12
CA VAL A 146 -22.76 -16.49 3.31
C VAL A 146 -23.48 -15.15 3.26
N ASP A 147 -23.28 -14.34 4.28
CA ASP A 147 -23.71 -12.94 4.39
C ASP A 147 -22.53 -12.00 4.56
N PHE A 148 -22.79 -10.71 4.52
CA PHE A 148 -21.76 -9.67 4.59
C PHE A 148 -22.17 -8.58 5.56
N THR A 149 -21.24 -8.20 6.44
CA THR A 149 -21.38 -7.07 7.35
C THR A 149 -20.32 -6.01 7.08
N VAL A 150 -20.64 -4.76 7.38
CA VAL A 150 -19.69 -3.64 7.35
C VAL A 150 -19.58 -3.08 8.75
N SER A 151 -18.36 -2.94 9.25
CA SER A 151 -18.08 -2.36 10.54
C SER A 151 -17.22 -1.10 10.41
N THR A 152 -17.49 -0.15 11.30
CA THR A 152 -16.67 1.03 11.57
C THR A 152 -16.15 1.03 13.02
N ASP A 153 -16.34 -0.06 13.75
CA ASP A 153 -15.74 -0.25 15.07
C ASP A 153 -14.27 -0.68 14.90
N PRO A 154 -13.30 0.09 15.41
CA PRO A 154 -11.88 -0.25 15.33
C PRO A 154 -11.52 -1.61 15.93
N ALA A 155 -12.30 -2.09 16.92
CA ALA A 155 -12.06 -3.39 17.56
C ALA A 155 -12.24 -4.56 16.58
N ASP A 156 -13.10 -4.41 15.58
CA ASP A 156 -13.39 -5.46 14.62
C ASP A 156 -12.20 -5.75 13.66
N VAL A 157 -11.18 -4.90 13.61
CA VAL A 157 -9.98 -5.15 12.82
C VAL A 157 -9.29 -6.47 13.19
N GLU A 158 -9.47 -6.95 14.42
CA GLU A 158 -8.93 -8.24 14.88
C GLU A 158 -9.41 -9.42 14.02
N VAL A 159 -10.59 -9.32 13.41
CA VAL A 159 -11.09 -10.32 12.47
C VAL A 159 -10.16 -10.41 11.24
N LEU A 160 -9.75 -9.27 10.69
CA LEU A 160 -8.81 -9.22 9.55
C LEU A 160 -7.43 -9.71 9.96
N LEU A 161 -6.93 -9.29 11.12
CA LEU A 161 -5.59 -9.65 11.59
C LEU A 161 -5.43 -11.15 11.72
N ARG A 162 -6.40 -11.87 12.29
CA ARG A 162 -6.40 -13.35 12.38
C ARG A 162 -6.22 -14.01 11.00
N PHE A 163 -6.92 -13.52 9.97
CA PHE A 163 -6.81 -14.09 8.62
C PHE A 163 -5.50 -13.73 7.93
N LEU A 164 -4.95 -12.53 8.22
CA LEU A 164 -3.65 -12.11 7.71
C LEU A 164 -2.53 -12.95 8.31
N ASP A 165 -2.56 -13.25 9.62
CA ASP A 165 -1.61 -14.13 10.30
C ASP A 165 -1.60 -15.53 9.68
N ALA A 166 -2.76 -16.16 9.62
CA ALA A 166 -2.90 -17.49 9.04
C ALA A 166 -2.44 -17.55 7.56
N THR A 167 -2.60 -16.43 6.83
CA THR A 167 -2.14 -16.34 5.43
C THR A 167 -0.64 -16.14 5.35
N ALA A 168 -0.04 -15.31 6.22
CA ALA A 168 1.39 -15.04 6.27
C ALA A 168 2.18 -16.31 6.66
N GLU A 169 1.74 -17.03 7.69
CA GLU A 169 2.33 -18.30 8.11
C GLU A 169 2.35 -19.34 6.98
N ARG A 170 1.22 -19.45 6.25
CA ARG A 170 1.10 -20.43 5.16
C ARG A 170 1.92 -20.08 3.93
N LYS A 171 2.13 -18.81 3.62
CA LYS A 171 2.78 -18.35 2.37
C LYS A 171 4.19 -17.81 2.57
N ASP A 172 4.67 -17.74 3.81
CA ASP A 172 5.99 -17.19 4.18
C ASP A 172 6.27 -15.81 3.55
N PHE A 173 5.35 -14.85 3.76
CA PHE A 173 5.53 -13.47 3.31
C PHE A 173 5.44 -12.47 4.47
N THR A 174 6.14 -11.34 4.31
CA THR A 174 6.08 -10.23 5.25
C THR A 174 4.82 -9.39 5.00
N ARG A 175 3.98 -9.24 6.00
CA ARG A 175 2.80 -8.39 5.98
C ARG A 175 2.99 -7.13 6.82
N GLN A 176 2.03 -6.22 6.75
CA GLN A 176 1.97 -5.06 7.63
C GLN A 176 1.79 -5.53 9.09
N GLN A 177 2.45 -4.83 10.00
CA GLN A 177 2.40 -5.15 11.43
C GLN A 177 1.00 -4.92 12.01
N ASP A 178 0.62 -5.73 12.99
CA ASP A 178 -0.70 -5.66 13.63
C ASP A 178 -0.97 -4.31 14.26
N ASP A 179 -0.01 -3.78 15.00
CA ASP A 179 -0.17 -2.49 15.68
C ASP A 179 -0.37 -1.33 14.71
N TYR A 180 0.23 -1.43 13.51
CA TYR A 180 -0.03 -0.47 12.44
C TYR A 180 -1.47 -0.53 11.95
N LEU A 181 -2.02 -1.72 11.72
CA LEU A 181 -3.40 -1.90 11.26
C LEU A 181 -4.41 -1.58 12.36
N ARG A 182 -4.12 -1.91 13.62
CA ARG A 182 -4.92 -1.48 14.77
C ARG A 182 -4.97 0.03 14.89
N GLN A 183 -3.82 0.70 14.74
CA GLN A 183 -3.78 2.16 14.80
C GLN A 183 -4.50 2.78 13.58
N ALA A 184 -4.35 2.22 12.38
CA ALA A 184 -5.09 2.67 11.21
C ALA A 184 -6.61 2.60 11.43
N ALA A 185 -7.11 1.48 11.99
CA ALA A 185 -8.52 1.34 12.34
C ALA A 185 -8.96 2.40 13.38
N ARG A 186 -8.20 2.57 14.48
CA ARG A 186 -8.50 3.55 15.53
C ARG A 186 -8.53 4.99 15.04
N SER A 187 -7.63 5.36 14.12
CA SER A 187 -7.52 6.72 13.62
C SER A 187 -8.51 7.01 12.50
N LEU A 188 -8.74 6.05 11.59
CA LEU A 188 -9.46 6.31 10.35
C LEU A 188 -10.95 5.93 10.39
N MET A 189 -11.34 4.89 11.13
CA MET A 189 -12.75 4.47 11.20
C MET A 189 -13.65 5.51 11.86
N PRO A 190 -13.28 6.16 12.99
CA PRO A 190 -14.11 7.22 13.59
C PRO A 190 -14.27 8.45 12.69
N LEU A 191 -13.33 8.67 11.76
CA LEU A 191 -13.40 9.73 10.75
C LEU A 191 -14.27 9.36 9.53
N GLY A 192 -14.79 8.12 9.47
CA GLY A 192 -15.56 7.62 8.33
C GLY A 192 -14.72 7.33 7.08
N THR A 193 -13.38 7.39 7.19
CA THR A 193 -12.44 7.18 6.08
C THR A 193 -11.88 5.75 6.01
N ALA A 194 -12.31 4.86 6.90
CA ALA A 194 -12.03 3.44 6.83
C ALA A 194 -13.25 2.62 7.22
N SER A 195 -13.40 1.43 6.61
CA SER A 195 -14.44 0.47 6.95
C SER A 195 -13.92 -0.96 6.77
N LEU A 196 -14.38 -1.86 7.63
CA LEU A 196 -14.09 -3.28 7.55
C LEU A 196 -15.29 -4.03 6.97
N TYR A 197 -15.11 -4.68 5.84
CA TYR A 197 -16.06 -5.60 5.23
C TYR A 197 -15.74 -7.02 5.72
N VAL A 198 -16.75 -7.74 6.21
CA VAL A 198 -16.60 -9.12 6.71
C VAL A 198 -17.59 -10.03 6.00
N ALA A 199 -17.06 -11.10 5.41
CA ALA A 199 -17.88 -12.22 4.91
C ALA A 199 -18.07 -13.23 6.05
N ARG A 200 -19.32 -13.66 6.29
CA ARG A 200 -19.68 -14.60 7.34
C ARG A 200 -20.38 -15.82 6.76
N LEU A 201 -20.08 -16.98 7.28
CA LEU A 201 -20.79 -18.24 6.98
C LEU A 201 -21.54 -18.63 8.25
N HIS A 202 -22.87 -18.63 8.22
CA HIS A 202 -23.71 -18.91 9.40
C HIS A 202 -23.32 -18.09 10.64
N GLY A 203 -23.00 -16.81 10.43
CA GLY A 203 -22.56 -15.88 11.49
C GLY A 203 -21.04 -15.86 11.76
N GLU A 204 -20.30 -16.91 11.40
CA GLU A 204 -18.85 -16.98 11.63
C GLU A 204 -18.05 -16.26 10.55
N PRO A 205 -17.08 -15.41 10.90
CA PRO A 205 -16.22 -14.73 9.93
C PRO A 205 -15.38 -15.74 9.12
N ILE A 206 -15.42 -15.62 7.80
CA ILE A 206 -14.62 -16.43 6.85
C ILE A 206 -13.73 -15.62 5.93
N GLY A 207 -13.79 -14.29 6.02
CA GLY A 207 -12.93 -13.37 5.27
C GLY A 207 -13.22 -11.93 5.64
N ALA A 208 -12.23 -11.08 5.49
CA ALA A 208 -12.36 -9.65 5.78
C ALA A 208 -11.53 -8.81 4.83
N ALA A 209 -11.97 -7.56 4.62
CA ALA A 209 -11.26 -6.54 3.87
C ALA A 209 -11.39 -5.17 4.52
N LEU A 210 -10.27 -4.51 4.76
CA LEU A 210 -10.19 -3.13 5.20
C LEU A 210 -10.04 -2.24 3.96
N VAL A 211 -10.97 -1.31 3.81
CA VAL A 211 -10.97 -0.31 2.75
C VAL A 211 -10.73 1.07 3.33
N TYR A 212 -10.12 1.95 2.52
CA TYR A 212 -9.93 3.35 2.85
C TYR A 212 -10.66 4.22 1.83
N ASP A 213 -11.37 5.24 2.31
CA ASP A 213 -12.06 6.22 1.48
C ASP A 213 -11.35 7.57 1.54
N SER A 214 -11.02 8.11 0.39
CA SER A 214 -10.68 9.53 0.19
C SER A 214 -11.89 10.28 -0.37
N ASP A 215 -11.72 11.51 -0.83
CA ASP A 215 -12.83 12.35 -1.29
C ASP A 215 -13.63 11.71 -2.44
N ASP A 216 -12.95 11.01 -3.35
CA ASP A 216 -13.55 10.45 -4.57
C ASP A 216 -13.25 8.96 -4.79
N THR A 217 -12.36 8.37 -4.00
CA THR A 217 -11.81 7.03 -4.26
C THR A 217 -11.90 6.14 -3.03
N ARG A 218 -12.43 4.92 -3.20
CA ARG A 218 -12.25 3.82 -2.26
C ARG A 218 -11.08 2.97 -2.65
N THR A 219 -10.16 2.73 -1.73
CA THR A 219 -8.99 1.86 -1.90
C THR A 219 -9.20 0.53 -1.17
N TYR A 220 -9.08 -0.59 -1.88
CA TYR A 220 -9.08 -1.94 -1.32
C TYR A 220 -7.68 -2.26 -0.78
N ALA A 221 -7.44 -1.92 0.49
CA ALA A 221 -6.09 -1.83 1.04
C ALA A 221 -5.56 -3.17 1.59
N HIS A 222 -6.30 -3.82 2.47
CA HIS A 222 -5.89 -5.06 3.12
C HIS A 222 -7.02 -6.07 3.12
N ALA A 223 -6.74 -7.32 2.74
CA ALA A 223 -7.76 -8.37 2.75
C ALA A 223 -7.14 -9.74 2.96
N ALA A 224 -7.87 -10.59 3.66
CA ALA A 224 -7.55 -12.00 3.83
C ALA A 224 -8.82 -12.81 4.05
N ALA A 225 -8.74 -14.12 3.78
CA ALA A 225 -9.84 -15.04 3.96
C ALA A 225 -9.35 -16.37 4.54
N ASP A 226 -10.22 -17.04 5.27
CA ASP A 226 -9.96 -18.36 5.81
C ASP A 226 -9.74 -19.37 4.69
N PHE A 227 -8.58 -20.03 4.74
CA PHE A 227 -8.23 -21.06 3.76
C PHE A 227 -9.12 -22.29 3.83
N ALA A 228 -9.67 -22.64 5.00
CA ALA A 228 -10.60 -23.73 5.14
C ALA A 228 -11.85 -23.53 4.26
N HIS A 229 -12.31 -22.29 4.13
CA HIS A 229 -13.49 -21.92 3.36
C HIS A 229 -13.18 -21.43 1.93
N ARG A 230 -11.95 -21.64 1.40
CA ARG A 230 -11.50 -21.14 0.08
C ARG A 230 -12.40 -21.55 -1.10
N LYS A 231 -13.06 -22.71 -1.01
CA LYS A 231 -13.99 -23.21 -2.06
C LYS A 231 -15.23 -22.33 -2.23
N LEU A 232 -15.62 -21.54 -1.21
CA LEU A 232 -16.71 -20.59 -1.30
C LEU A 232 -16.33 -19.34 -2.08
N SER A 233 -15.02 -19.04 -2.19
CA SER A 233 -14.50 -17.83 -2.86
C SER A 233 -15.17 -16.53 -2.36
N ALA A 234 -15.50 -16.44 -1.07
CA ALA A 234 -16.27 -15.35 -0.48
C ALA A 234 -15.62 -13.97 -0.62
N GLY A 235 -14.30 -13.90 -0.84
CA GLY A 235 -13.59 -12.66 -1.14
C GLY A 235 -14.06 -11.98 -2.43
N ILE A 236 -14.60 -12.73 -3.41
CA ILE A 236 -15.12 -12.15 -4.66
C ILE A 236 -16.40 -11.33 -4.40
N PRO A 237 -17.49 -11.91 -3.85
CA PRO A 237 -18.68 -11.11 -3.55
C PRO A 237 -18.43 -10.02 -2.51
N LEU A 238 -17.46 -10.19 -1.61
CA LEU A 238 -17.05 -9.15 -0.67
C LEU A 238 -16.50 -7.91 -1.40
N VAL A 239 -15.62 -8.09 -2.39
CA VAL A 239 -15.14 -6.98 -3.24
C VAL A 239 -16.28 -6.36 -4.03
N VAL A 240 -17.17 -7.16 -4.66
CA VAL A 240 -18.33 -6.63 -5.40
C VAL A 240 -19.20 -5.76 -4.49
N ARG A 241 -19.48 -6.23 -3.25
CA ARG A 241 -20.21 -5.45 -2.25
C ARG A 241 -19.52 -4.13 -1.94
N ALA A 242 -18.20 -4.14 -1.71
CA ALA A 242 -17.44 -2.93 -1.43
C ALA A 242 -17.45 -1.93 -2.61
N VAL A 243 -17.45 -2.42 -3.85
CA VAL A 243 -17.56 -1.61 -5.08
C VAL A 243 -18.94 -0.93 -5.14
N LEU A 244 -20.02 -1.69 -4.97
CA LEU A 244 -21.39 -1.16 -5.03
C LEU A 244 -21.67 -0.17 -3.89
N ASP A 245 -21.21 -0.46 -2.68
CA ASP A 245 -21.33 0.46 -1.55
C ASP A 245 -20.53 1.76 -1.76
N ALA A 246 -19.36 1.69 -2.41
CA ALA A 246 -18.58 2.87 -2.78
C ALA A 246 -19.36 3.76 -3.76
N LYS A 247 -19.95 3.16 -4.80
CA LYS A 247 -20.83 3.86 -5.74
C LYS A 247 -22.04 4.49 -5.03
N ALA A 248 -22.72 3.76 -4.17
CA ALA A 248 -23.88 4.23 -3.41
C ALA A 248 -23.53 5.41 -2.48
N ARG A 249 -22.29 5.51 -2.02
CA ARG A 249 -21.75 6.66 -1.24
C ARG A 249 -21.37 7.86 -2.13
N GLY A 250 -21.49 7.77 -3.45
CA GLY A 250 -21.15 8.83 -4.39
C GLY A 250 -19.67 8.92 -4.75
N LEU A 251 -18.85 7.93 -4.37
CA LEU A 251 -17.46 7.86 -4.82
C LEU A 251 -17.42 7.55 -6.32
N THR A 252 -16.42 8.11 -7.00
CA THR A 252 -16.28 8.00 -8.47
C THR A 252 -15.29 6.93 -8.90
N ARG A 253 -14.50 6.42 -7.96
CA ARG A 253 -13.42 5.46 -8.24
C ARG A 253 -13.34 4.38 -7.16
N PHE A 254 -13.02 3.15 -7.61
CA PHE A 254 -12.64 2.06 -6.74
C PHE A 254 -11.25 1.56 -7.15
N ASP A 255 -10.26 1.79 -6.31
CA ASP A 255 -8.89 1.36 -6.53
C ASP A 255 -8.65 0.00 -5.86
N LEU A 256 -8.45 -1.03 -6.69
CA LEU A 256 -8.11 -2.37 -6.19
C LEU A 256 -6.68 -2.46 -5.64
N PHE A 257 -5.92 -1.37 -5.72
CA PHE A 257 -4.54 -1.25 -5.24
C PHE A 257 -3.58 -2.23 -5.90
N GLY A 258 -2.32 -2.15 -5.62
CA GLY A 258 -1.17 -2.85 -6.16
C GLY A 258 -1.41 -4.04 -7.10
N THR A 259 -0.96 -3.94 -8.35
CA THR A 259 -0.90 -5.01 -9.35
C THR A 259 0.53 -5.20 -9.82
N ALA A 260 0.83 -6.34 -10.44
CA ALA A 260 2.03 -6.51 -11.22
C ALA A 260 1.99 -5.62 -12.47
N PRO A 261 3.14 -5.24 -13.05
CA PRO A 261 3.21 -4.63 -14.37
C PRO A 261 2.42 -5.43 -15.41
N GLU A 262 1.97 -4.79 -16.49
CA GLU A 262 1.12 -5.47 -17.48
C GLU A 262 1.86 -6.58 -18.24
N ASP A 263 3.15 -6.41 -18.43
CA ASP A 263 4.08 -7.36 -19.08
C ASP A 263 4.62 -8.44 -18.13
N ALA A 264 4.23 -8.42 -16.86
CA ALA A 264 4.69 -9.40 -15.88
C ALA A 264 4.15 -10.82 -16.17
N GLY A 265 5.05 -11.78 -16.25
CA GLY A 265 4.73 -13.19 -16.44
C GLY A 265 4.27 -13.92 -15.16
N PRO A 266 3.92 -15.20 -15.29
CA PRO A 266 3.43 -16.03 -14.18
C PRO A 266 4.39 -16.16 -12.99
N GLU A 267 5.67 -15.92 -13.19
CA GLU A 267 6.74 -15.97 -12.18
C GLU A 267 6.73 -14.75 -11.25
N HIS A 268 6.03 -13.67 -11.61
CA HIS A 268 5.93 -12.49 -10.77
C HIS A 268 5.12 -12.79 -9.50
N GLU A 269 5.64 -12.41 -8.33
CA GLU A 269 5.02 -12.69 -7.02
C GLU A 269 3.56 -12.22 -6.91
N TRP A 270 3.19 -11.14 -7.63
CA TRP A 270 1.85 -10.55 -7.62
C TRP A 270 0.96 -11.04 -8.78
N TYR A 271 1.42 -11.96 -9.62
CA TYR A 271 0.66 -12.43 -10.77
C TYR A 271 -0.74 -12.95 -10.40
N GLY A 272 -0.81 -13.77 -9.35
CA GLY A 272 -2.09 -14.31 -8.86
C GLY A 272 -3.03 -13.23 -8.33
N PHE A 273 -2.52 -12.25 -7.60
CA PHE A 273 -3.28 -11.09 -7.13
C PHE A 273 -3.76 -10.23 -8.30
N THR A 274 -2.93 -10.01 -9.29
CA THR A 274 -3.27 -9.24 -10.49
C THR A 274 -4.41 -9.90 -11.27
N LYS A 275 -4.36 -11.23 -11.47
CA LYS A 275 -5.48 -11.98 -12.09
C LYS A 275 -6.78 -11.84 -11.30
N PHE A 276 -6.71 -11.90 -9.98
CA PHE A 276 -7.87 -11.69 -9.11
C PHE A 276 -8.44 -10.28 -9.31
N LYS A 277 -7.62 -9.24 -9.22
CA LYS A 277 -8.03 -7.83 -9.36
C LYS A 277 -8.59 -7.52 -10.75
N LYS A 278 -7.91 -7.93 -11.82
CA LYS A 278 -8.39 -7.79 -13.19
C LYS A 278 -9.74 -8.51 -13.46
N SER A 279 -10.10 -9.49 -12.63
CA SER A 279 -11.39 -10.19 -12.78
C SER A 279 -12.62 -9.35 -12.42
N PHE A 280 -12.42 -8.20 -11.77
CA PHE A 280 -13.48 -7.25 -11.44
C PHE A 280 -13.67 -6.17 -12.51
N GLY A 281 -13.01 -6.27 -13.65
CA GLY A 281 -13.06 -5.25 -14.71
C GLY A 281 -12.22 -4.02 -14.38
N GLY A 282 -12.63 -2.88 -14.91
CA GLY A 282 -11.91 -1.63 -14.80
C GLY A 282 -10.66 -1.59 -15.70
N ARG A 283 -9.79 -0.62 -15.48
CA ARG A 283 -8.59 -0.39 -16.27
C ARG A 283 -7.33 -0.40 -15.41
N PRO A 284 -6.18 -0.83 -15.98
CA PRO A 284 -4.91 -0.66 -15.32
C PRO A 284 -4.51 0.82 -15.30
N GLU A 285 -3.91 1.26 -14.22
CA GLU A 285 -3.25 2.56 -14.12
C GLU A 285 -1.80 2.36 -13.66
N SER A 286 -0.91 3.16 -14.23
CA SER A 286 0.52 3.12 -13.91
C SER A 286 1.00 4.49 -13.46
N TYR A 287 1.83 4.49 -12.43
CA TYR A 287 2.46 5.68 -11.87
C TYR A 287 3.95 5.69 -12.22
N PRO A 288 4.61 6.87 -12.24
CA PRO A 288 6.04 6.95 -12.49
C PRO A 288 6.92 6.21 -11.49
N GLY A 289 6.34 5.78 -10.36
CA GLY A 289 7.02 5.10 -9.29
C GLY A 289 7.69 6.03 -8.29
N THR A 290 8.65 5.48 -7.52
CA THR A 290 9.30 6.19 -6.42
C THR A 290 10.57 6.89 -6.91
N TRP A 291 10.68 8.18 -6.57
CA TRP A 291 11.79 9.04 -6.97
C TRP A 291 12.39 9.79 -5.79
N ASP A 292 13.70 10.02 -5.82
CA ASP A 292 14.44 10.75 -4.79
C ASP A 292 15.00 12.07 -5.35
N LEU A 293 14.75 13.18 -4.65
CA LEU A 293 15.37 14.47 -4.86
C LEU A 293 16.50 14.66 -3.83
N PRO A 294 17.78 14.51 -4.20
CA PRO A 294 18.90 14.65 -3.26
C PRO A 294 19.05 16.10 -2.79
N LEU A 295 18.94 16.35 -1.46
CA LEU A 295 19.23 17.64 -0.83
C LEU A 295 20.71 17.79 -0.50
N HIS A 296 21.39 16.68 -0.19
CA HIS A 296 22.82 16.59 0.10
C HIS A 296 23.45 15.45 -0.69
N ARG A 297 24.07 15.76 -1.81
CA ARG A 297 24.60 14.76 -2.76
C ARG A 297 25.51 13.70 -2.09
N GLY A 298 26.47 14.11 -1.24
CA GLY A 298 27.36 13.17 -0.56
C GLY A 298 26.65 12.24 0.40
N ARG A 299 25.71 12.77 1.21
CA ARG A 299 24.92 11.97 2.14
C ARG A 299 23.96 11.01 1.41
N TYR A 300 23.37 11.46 0.32
CA TYR A 300 22.52 10.62 -0.51
C TYR A 300 23.31 9.47 -1.14
N THR A 301 24.51 9.72 -1.69
CA THR A 301 25.39 8.68 -2.23
C THR A 301 25.80 7.66 -1.15
N ALA A 302 26.14 8.13 0.04
CA ALA A 302 26.43 7.24 1.17
C ALA A 302 25.22 6.37 1.56
N TYR A 303 24.02 6.97 1.64
CA TYR A 303 22.77 6.25 1.92
C TYR A 303 22.48 5.15 0.89
N THR A 304 22.55 5.48 -0.40
CA THR A 304 22.29 4.52 -1.49
C THR A 304 23.35 3.43 -1.54
N GLY A 305 24.64 3.77 -1.28
CA GLY A 305 25.75 2.82 -1.22
C GLY A 305 25.62 1.81 -0.08
N VAL A 306 25.32 2.26 1.13
CA VAL A 306 25.07 1.38 2.28
C VAL A 306 23.90 0.45 2.02
N ARG A 307 22.86 0.97 1.40
CA ARG A 307 21.67 0.19 1.06
C ARG A 307 21.96 -0.88 0.01
N ALA A 308 22.65 -0.52 -1.08
CA ALA A 308 23.07 -1.47 -2.11
C ALA A 308 23.96 -2.59 -1.54
N ALA A 309 24.89 -2.25 -0.62
CA ALA A 309 25.72 -3.22 0.06
C ALA A 309 24.90 -4.20 0.93
N ARG A 310 23.89 -3.71 1.67
CA ARG A 310 22.97 -4.55 2.47
C ARG A 310 22.14 -5.49 1.60
N GLU A 311 21.65 -5.02 0.47
CA GLU A 311 20.87 -5.83 -0.47
C GLU A 311 21.74 -6.90 -1.14
N ALA A 312 22.98 -6.55 -1.52
CA ALA A 312 23.94 -7.53 -2.04
C ALA A 312 24.28 -8.60 -1.01
N ALA A 313 24.54 -8.21 0.25
CA ALA A 313 24.79 -9.15 1.34
C ALA A 313 23.55 -10.05 1.61
N GLY A 314 22.34 -9.50 1.53
CA GLY A 314 21.09 -10.25 1.68
C GLY A 314 20.90 -11.28 0.55
N ARG A 315 21.22 -10.91 -0.70
CA ARG A 315 21.20 -11.85 -1.85
C ARG A 315 22.23 -12.95 -1.67
N ALA A 316 23.46 -12.61 -1.29
CA ALA A 316 24.52 -13.60 -1.05
C ALA A 316 24.14 -14.60 0.05
N ARG A 317 23.52 -14.15 1.14
CA ARG A 317 23.04 -15.03 2.22
C ARG A 317 21.94 -15.98 1.76
N ARG A 318 21.04 -15.53 0.88
CA ARG A 318 19.97 -16.39 0.32
C ARG A 318 20.50 -17.38 -0.72
N ALA A 319 21.53 -17.00 -1.47
CA ALA A 319 22.18 -17.86 -2.46
C ALA A 319 23.19 -18.83 -1.84
N ALA A 320 23.63 -18.63 -0.60
CA ALA A 320 24.54 -19.55 0.08
C ALA A 320 23.83 -20.89 0.33
N PRO A 321 24.44 -22.04 -0.06
CA PRO A 321 23.86 -23.34 0.19
C PRO A 321 23.69 -23.55 1.69
N ALA A 322 22.55 -24.16 2.10
CA ALA A 322 22.31 -24.50 3.50
C ALA A 322 23.41 -25.43 3.99
N LEU A 323 24.24 -24.98 4.92
CA LEU A 323 25.25 -25.83 5.56
C LEU A 323 24.55 -27.04 6.20
N PRO A 324 25.00 -28.27 5.96
CA PRO A 324 24.41 -29.47 6.55
C PRO A 324 24.41 -29.35 8.08
N GLY A 325 23.32 -29.78 8.68
CA GLY A 325 22.85 -29.47 10.05
C GLY A 325 23.71 -29.94 11.25
N ARG A 326 25.04 -30.00 11.16
CA ARG A 326 25.93 -30.37 12.30
C ARG A 326 26.43 -29.19 13.14
N ALA A 327 26.25 -27.92 12.69
CA ALA A 327 26.78 -26.76 13.42
C ALA A 327 25.75 -26.00 14.29
N ARG A 328 24.45 -26.35 14.24
CA ARG A 328 23.41 -25.67 15.04
C ARG A 328 23.30 -26.17 16.48
N GLY A 329 23.87 -27.32 16.82
CA GLY A 329 23.89 -27.86 18.19
C GLY A 329 24.95 -27.26 19.10
N ALA A 330 26.12 -26.88 18.54
CA ALA A 330 27.25 -26.42 19.35
C ALA A 330 27.14 -24.96 19.80
N ALA A 331 26.49 -24.09 19.02
CA ALA A 331 26.37 -22.67 19.37
C ALA A 331 25.30 -22.39 20.45
N ARG A 332 24.31 -23.28 20.62
CA ARG A 332 23.30 -23.13 21.70
C ARG A 332 23.79 -23.57 23.07
N SER A 333 24.77 -24.48 23.14
CA SER A 333 25.33 -24.96 24.41
C SER A 333 26.33 -24.00 25.04
N VAL A 334 26.98 -23.13 24.25
CA VAL A 334 27.93 -22.13 24.76
C VAL A 334 27.22 -20.90 25.34
N LEU A 335 26.09 -20.48 24.77
CA LEU A 335 25.30 -19.36 25.29
C LEU A 335 24.46 -19.69 26.53
N ALA A 336 24.15 -20.95 26.79
CA ALA A 336 23.44 -21.38 27.99
C ALA A 336 24.31 -21.46 29.27
N ARG A 337 25.65 -21.44 29.13
CA ARG A 337 26.57 -21.51 30.27
C ARG A 337 27.03 -20.15 30.84
N VAL A 338 26.67 -19.03 30.20
CA VAL A 338 27.11 -17.69 30.64
C VAL A 338 26.02 -16.94 31.45
N ARG A 339 24.85 -17.54 31.70
CA ARG A 339 23.80 -16.93 32.54
C ARG A 339 23.46 -17.81 33.75
N ARG A 340 24.34 -17.88 34.72
CA ARG A 340 23.96 -18.14 36.11
C ARG A 340 24.59 -17.00 36.96
N PRO A 341 23.82 -16.17 37.65
CA PRO A 341 24.33 -15.36 38.71
C PRO A 341 24.67 -16.29 39.90
N GLN A 342 25.83 -16.11 40.46
CA GLN A 342 26.10 -16.56 41.82
C GLN A 342 25.54 -15.50 42.77
N ASP A 343 24.74 -15.95 43.71
CA ASP A 343 24.32 -15.42 45.01
C ASP A 343 24.22 -13.91 45.21
#